data_e1dd75aaac738c45e52df4930a45f0bd
#
_entry.id   e1dd75aaac738c45e52df4930a45f0bd
#
_cell.length_a   1.000
_cell.length_b   1.000
_cell.length_c   1.000
_cell.angle_alpha   90.00
_cell.angle_beta   90.00
_cell.angle_gamma   90.00
#
_symmetry.space_group_name_H-M   'P 1'
#
loop_
_entity.id
_entity.type
_entity.pdbx_description
1 polymer ?
#
loop_
_entity_poly.entity_id
_entity_poly.type
_entity_poly.pdbx_seq_one_letter_code
_entity_poly.pdbx_strand_id
1 'polypeptide(L)'
;MDQIKSMERVEQYGEVFTPMNIVNAMLGLVEAETEKVDSRFLEPACGSGNFLVEVLRRKLNLVQEKYALNEWEREQYSMLALMCIYGIDILPDNAAECRENLIFVVQEYPYLRDSGDFIDAAKHVLSKNIAVGDATDIGNKIEVEKPSDANQVLGKHQSIVFPEWGIFRGKFQQRDWALKDLEKKNAVKEERRSDAAQLSLEGYMPGYVAEDFVKPIKDDYDPVTISELAEKYRQPE
;
A
#
# COMPACT_ATOMS: atom_id res chain seq x y z
N MET A 1 -15.96 19.05 5.18
CA MET A 1 -16.37 17.69 4.76
C MET A 1 -17.22 17.10 5.87
N ASP A 2 -18.33 16.52 5.51
CA ASP A 2 -19.20 15.86 6.48
C ASP A 2 -18.47 14.60 7.01
N GLN A 3 -18.56 14.35 8.31
CA GLN A 3 -17.89 13.22 8.96
C GLN A 3 -18.58 11.88 8.69
N ILE A 4 -19.76 11.90 8.12
CA ILE A 4 -20.57 10.70 7.83
C ILE A 4 -21.23 10.83 6.45
N LYS A 5 -21.36 9.73 5.72
CA LYS A 5 -22.15 9.65 4.49
C LYS A 5 -23.65 9.48 4.79
N SER A 6 -23.99 8.63 5.77
CA SER A 6 -25.35 8.46 6.27
C SER A 6 -25.36 7.85 7.67
N MET A 7 -26.44 8.05 8.43
CA MET A 7 -26.63 7.42 9.75
C MET A 7 -26.73 5.90 9.66
N GLU A 8 -27.34 5.37 8.61
CA GLU A 8 -27.47 3.94 8.38
C GLU A 8 -26.07 3.27 8.23
N ARG A 9 -25.14 3.91 7.53
CA ARG A 9 -23.76 3.42 7.38
C ARG A 9 -22.97 3.49 8.70
N VAL A 10 -23.26 4.49 9.53
CA VAL A 10 -22.67 4.56 10.89
C VAL A 10 -23.18 3.41 11.75
N GLU A 11 -24.48 3.13 11.74
CA GLU A 11 -25.08 2.05 12.53
C GLU A 11 -24.64 0.66 12.06
N GLN A 12 -24.52 0.46 10.74
CA GLN A 12 -24.24 -0.85 10.15
C GLN A 12 -22.76 -1.19 10.08
N TYR A 13 -21.90 -0.18 9.83
CA TYR A 13 -20.46 -0.38 9.55
C TYR A 13 -19.55 0.44 10.46
N GLY A 14 -20.09 1.30 11.32
CA GLY A 14 -19.30 2.23 12.14
C GLY A 14 -18.57 3.30 11.32
N GLU A 15 -19.08 3.63 10.11
CA GLU A 15 -18.42 4.52 9.18
C GLU A 15 -18.43 5.97 9.68
N VAL A 16 -17.27 6.42 10.17
CA VAL A 16 -17.03 7.82 10.56
C VAL A 16 -15.69 8.27 10.01
N PHE A 17 -15.68 9.30 9.17
CA PHE A 17 -14.46 9.81 8.58
C PHE A 17 -13.62 10.58 9.58
N THR A 18 -12.32 10.26 9.64
CA THR A 18 -11.38 10.95 10.53
C THR A 18 -11.13 12.38 10.04
N PRO A 19 -11.38 13.41 10.87
CA PRO A 19 -11.12 14.80 10.51
C PRO A 19 -9.62 15.07 10.32
N MET A 20 -9.27 16.01 9.43
CA MET A 20 -7.89 16.32 9.07
C MET A 20 -7.00 16.75 10.24
N ASN A 21 -7.56 17.44 11.25
CA ASN A 21 -6.81 17.79 12.45
C ASN A 21 -6.38 16.54 13.25
N ILE A 22 -7.22 15.52 13.30
CA ILE A 22 -6.89 14.24 13.94
C ILE A 22 -5.87 13.45 13.08
N VAL A 23 -6.09 13.39 11.75
CA VAL A 23 -5.12 12.80 10.81
C VAL A 23 -3.74 13.41 11.03
N ASN A 24 -3.63 14.73 11.06
CA ASN A 24 -2.35 15.42 11.27
C ASN A 24 -1.74 15.13 12.64
N ALA A 25 -2.56 15.04 13.69
CA ALA A 25 -2.07 14.67 15.03
C ALA A 25 -1.53 13.23 15.05
N MET A 26 -2.23 12.27 14.42
CA MET A 26 -1.77 10.88 14.30
C MET A 26 -0.46 10.78 13.51
N LEU A 27 -0.36 11.48 12.38
CA LEU A 27 0.85 11.50 11.56
C LEU A 27 2.04 12.19 12.27
N GLY A 28 1.78 13.11 13.18
CA GLY A 28 2.81 13.68 14.05
C GLY A 28 3.46 12.65 14.98
N LEU A 29 2.73 11.60 15.39
CA LEU A 29 3.28 10.52 16.22
C LEU A 29 4.26 9.62 15.45
N VAL A 30 4.16 9.58 14.12
CA VAL A 30 4.98 8.77 13.22
C VAL A 30 5.73 9.63 12.20
N GLU A 31 6.07 10.86 12.56
CA GLU A 31 6.70 11.85 11.68
C GLU A 31 7.95 11.28 11.00
N ALA A 32 8.82 10.60 11.76
CA ALA A 32 10.04 9.98 11.24
C ALA A 32 9.77 8.95 10.12
N GLU A 33 8.59 8.36 10.05
CA GLU A 33 8.22 7.46 8.96
C GLU A 33 7.62 8.22 7.77
N THR A 34 6.96 9.34 7.97
CA THR A 34 6.47 10.19 6.87
C THR A 34 7.59 10.94 6.16
N GLU A 35 8.77 11.09 6.80
CA GLU A 35 10.00 11.66 6.22
C GLU A 35 10.81 10.67 5.38
N LYS A 36 10.31 9.44 5.19
CA LYS A 36 10.92 8.42 4.33
C LYS A 36 9.98 8.11 3.16
N VAL A 37 10.51 8.19 1.95
CA VAL A 37 9.73 7.89 0.73
C VAL A 37 9.25 6.44 0.71
N ASP A 38 10.10 5.51 1.17
CA ASP A 38 9.90 4.06 1.12
C ASP A 38 9.24 3.45 2.37
N SER A 39 8.91 4.23 3.38
CA SER A 39 8.11 3.76 4.53
C SER A 39 6.72 3.37 4.09
N ARG A 40 6.28 2.17 4.50
CA ARG A 40 4.97 1.61 4.13
C ARG A 40 3.92 1.99 5.16
N PHE A 41 2.77 2.44 4.67
CA PHE A 41 1.60 2.76 5.46
C PHE A 41 0.43 1.87 5.05
N LEU A 42 -0.17 1.19 6.02
CA LEU A 42 -1.39 0.42 5.85
C LEU A 42 -2.49 1.00 6.74
N GLU A 43 -3.60 1.38 6.14
CA GLU A 43 -4.81 1.80 6.83
C GLU A 43 -5.86 0.68 6.70
N PRO A 44 -6.18 -0.05 7.78
CA PRO A 44 -7.05 -1.23 7.72
C PRO A 44 -8.55 -0.89 7.63
N ALA A 45 -8.93 0.37 7.74
CA ALA A 45 -10.28 0.89 7.55
C ALA A 45 -10.18 2.25 6.85
N CYS A 46 -9.74 2.23 5.58
CA CYS A 46 -9.28 3.45 4.93
C CYS A 46 -10.39 4.45 4.55
N GLY A 47 -11.66 4.03 4.54
CA GLY A 47 -12.76 4.89 4.12
C GLY A 47 -12.50 5.50 2.75
N SER A 48 -12.78 6.79 2.60
CA SER A 48 -12.45 7.57 1.39
C SER A 48 -10.96 7.95 1.29
N GLY A 49 -10.11 7.50 2.22
CA GLY A 49 -8.66 7.66 2.16
C GLY A 49 -8.09 8.92 2.81
N ASN A 50 -8.80 9.62 3.69
CA ASN A 50 -8.33 10.88 4.29
C ASN A 50 -6.93 10.78 4.91
N PHE A 51 -6.64 9.69 5.63
CA PHE A 51 -5.32 9.43 6.21
C PHE A 51 -4.27 9.19 5.13
N LEU A 52 -4.56 8.30 4.17
CA LEU A 52 -3.64 7.91 3.10
C LEU A 52 -3.34 9.06 2.14
N VAL A 53 -4.31 9.92 1.86
CA VAL A 53 -4.16 11.15 1.07
C VAL A 53 -3.12 12.07 1.68
N GLU A 54 -3.18 12.29 3.00
CA GLU A 54 -2.22 13.15 3.69
C GLU A 54 -0.82 12.50 3.74
N VAL A 55 -0.74 11.19 3.95
CA VAL A 55 0.53 10.44 3.87
C VAL A 55 1.15 10.62 2.48
N LEU A 56 0.37 10.42 1.41
CA LEU A 56 0.86 10.57 0.04
C LEU A 56 1.36 11.99 -0.23
N ARG A 57 0.59 13.02 0.20
CA ARG A 57 0.97 14.42 0.03
C ARG A 57 2.31 14.73 0.70
N ARG A 58 2.54 14.27 1.93
CA ARG A 58 3.83 14.45 2.62
C ARG A 58 4.97 13.77 1.87
N LYS A 59 4.78 12.55 1.42
CA LYS A 59 5.79 11.81 0.65
C LYS A 59 6.11 12.49 -0.69
N LEU A 60 5.11 12.95 -1.44
CA LEU A 60 5.33 13.64 -2.71
C LEU A 60 6.03 15.00 -2.53
N ASN A 61 5.71 15.73 -1.47
CA ASN A 61 6.43 16.95 -1.11
C ASN A 61 7.91 16.64 -0.83
N LEU A 62 8.19 15.60 -0.05
CA LEU A 62 9.56 15.16 0.22
C LEU A 62 10.32 14.77 -1.06
N VAL A 63 9.66 14.07 -1.98
CA VAL A 63 10.24 13.71 -3.28
C VAL A 63 10.52 14.95 -4.10
N GLN A 64 9.59 15.91 -4.14
CA GLN A 64 9.76 17.16 -4.87
C GLN A 64 10.94 17.97 -4.33
N GLU A 65 11.15 18.00 -3.02
CA GLU A 65 12.29 18.67 -2.39
C GLU A 65 13.62 17.96 -2.67
N LYS A 66 13.68 16.65 -2.46
CA LYS A 66 14.91 15.85 -2.60
C LYS A 66 15.39 15.71 -4.04
N TYR A 67 14.47 15.61 -5.00
CA TYR A 67 14.78 15.32 -6.40
C TYR A 67 14.37 16.44 -7.34
N ALA A 68 14.37 17.69 -6.85
CA ALA A 68 13.94 18.89 -7.61
C ALA A 68 14.66 19.05 -8.95
N LEU A 69 15.95 18.69 -9.02
CA LEU A 69 16.82 18.87 -10.18
C LEU A 69 16.91 17.65 -11.12
N ASN A 70 16.33 16.52 -10.74
CA ASN A 70 16.35 15.29 -11.53
C ASN A 70 14.92 14.80 -11.78
N GLU A 71 14.38 15.13 -12.95
CA GLU A 71 12.99 14.77 -13.33
C GLU A 71 12.76 13.27 -13.34
N TRP A 72 13.71 12.49 -13.83
CA TRP A 72 13.61 11.05 -13.87
C TRP A 72 13.56 10.44 -12.45
N GLU A 73 14.48 10.81 -11.56
CA GLU A 73 14.46 10.34 -10.17
C GLU A 73 13.18 10.78 -9.45
N ARG A 74 12.76 12.03 -9.66
CA ARG A 74 11.54 12.57 -9.07
C ARG A 74 10.31 11.73 -9.47
N GLU A 75 10.19 11.35 -10.73
CA GLU A 75 9.10 10.49 -11.21
C GLU A 75 9.19 9.08 -10.59
N GLN A 76 10.38 8.45 -10.59
CA GLN A 76 10.60 7.11 -10.02
C GLN A 76 10.28 7.06 -8.52
N TYR A 77 10.76 8.03 -7.74
CA TYR A 77 10.51 8.07 -6.31
C TYR A 77 9.08 8.50 -5.96
N SER A 78 8.39 9.25 -6.83
CA SER A 78 6.97 9.51 -6.69
C SER A 78 6.16 8.23 -6.87
N MET A 79 6.51 7.39 -7.83
CA MET A 79 5.88 6.07 -8.01
C MET A 79 6.15 5.17 -6.80
N LEU A 80 7.38 5.14 -6.29
CA LEU A 80 7.72 4.38 -5.07
C LEU A 80 6.93 4.89 -3.85
N ALA A 81 6.76 6.20 -3.69
CA ALA A 81 5.94 6.79 -2.63
C ALA A 81 4.50 6.26 -2.66
N LEU A 82 3.90 6.22 -3.85
CA LEU A 82 2.56 5.67 -4.07
C LEU A 82 2.51 4.15 -3.82
N MET A 83 3.51 3.41 -4.24
CA MET A 83 3.65 1.96 -4.03
C MET A 83 3.77 1.56 -2.55
N CYS A 84 4.11 2.51 -1.68
CA CYS A 84 4.21 2.30 -0.24
C CYS A 84 2.93 2.65 0.54
N ILE A 85 1.81 2.90 -0.15
CA ILE A 85 0.51 3.23 0.45
C ILE A 85 -0.45 2.07 0.23
N TYR A 86 -1.03 1.56 1.31
CA TYR A 86 -1.96 0.43 1.32
C TYR A 86 -3.21 0.78 2.12
N GLY A 87 -4.36 0.30 1.65
CA GLY A 87 -5.63 0.50 2.32
C GLY A 87 -6.52 -0.73 2.20
N ILE A 88 -7.36 -0.92 3.21
CA ILE A 88 -8.44 -1.91 3.18
C ILE A 88 -9.72 -1.19 3.57
N ASP A 89 -10.80 -1.47 2.88
CA ASP A 89 -12.13 -1.08 3.32
C ASP A 89 -13.14 -2.19 3.01
N ILE A 90 -14.11 -2.38 3.88
CA ILE A 90 -15.15 -3.39 3.70
C ILE A 90 -16.16 -2.98 2.61
N LEU A 91 -16.26 -1.68 2.34
CA LEU A 91 -17.19 -1.10 1.38
C LEU A 91 -16.51 -0.79 0.05
N PRO A 92 -16.95 -1.40 -1.06
CA PRO A 92 -16.33 -1.21 -2.37
C PRO A 92 -16.32 0.24 -2.87
N ASP A 93 -17.37 1.01 -2.55
CA ASP A 93 -17.49 2.42 -2.94
C ASP A 93 -16.47 3.29 -2.20
N ASN A 94 -16.17 3.00 -0.92
CA ASN A 94 -15.12 3.68 -0.17
C ASN A 94 -13.74 3.38 -0.76
N ALA A 95 -13.44 2.11 -1.05
CA ALA A 95 -12.18 1.74 -1.67
C ALA A 95 -12.01 2.37 -3.07
N ALA A 96 -13.09 2.52 -3.84
CA ALA A 96 -13.07 3.21 -5.12
C ALA A 96 -12.79 4.71 -4.93
N GLU A 97 -13.50 5.37 -4.02
CA GLU A 97 -13.32 6.79 -3.69
C GLU A 97 -11.91 7.06 -3.15
N CYS A 98 -11.37 6.16 -2.31
CA CYS A 98 -10.00 6.25 -1.82
C CYS A 98 -8.98 6.27 -2.98
N ARG A 99 -9.12 5.35 -3.96
CA ARG A 99 -8.27 5.33 -5.15
C ARG A 99 -8.36 6.62 -5.96
N GLU A 100 -9.57 7.14 -6.16
CA GLU A 100 -9.80 8.40 -6.88
C GLU A 100 -9.16 9.58 -6.14
N ASN A 101 -9.33 9.68 -4.83
CA ASN A 101 -8.75 10.74 -4.01
C ASN A 101 -7.20 10.70 -4.02
N LEU A 102 -6.59 9.51 -4.03
CA LEU A 102 -5.14 9.36 -4.17
C LEU A 102 -4.65 9.77 -5.56
N ILE A 103 -5.38 9.44 -6.63
CA ILE A 103 -5.08 9.94 -7.98
C ILE A 103 -5.23 11.46 -8.04
N PHE A 104 -6.24 12.03 -7.39
CA PHE A 104 -6.39 13.48 -7.33
C PHE A 104 -5.17 14.16 -6.71
N VAL A 105 -4.63 13.61 -5.61
CA VAL A 105 -3.37 14.11 -5.01
C VAL A 105 -2.22 14.05 -6.01
N VAL A 106 -2.05 12.95 -6.74
CA VAL A 106 -1.01 12.82 -7.78
C VAL A 106 -1.15 13.94 -8.82
N GLN A 107 -2.38 14.26 -9.24
CA GLN A 107 -2.67 15.30 -10.23
C GLN A 107 -2.42 16.74 -9.71
N GLU A 108 -2.30 16.95 -8.40
CA GLU A 108 -1.87 18.25 -7.84
C GLU A 108 -0.42 18.60 -8.24
N TYR A 109 0.38 17.61 -8.65
CA TYR A 109 1.79 17.77 -9.05
C TYR A 109 1.91 17.80 -10.59
N PRO A 110 2.22 18.98 -11.21
CA PRO A 110 2.22 19.11 -12.67
C PRO A 110 3.12 18.11 -13.40
N TYR A 111 4.30 17.82 -12.85
CA TYR A 111 5.25 16.88 -13.45
C TYR A 111 4.73 15.41 -13.48
N LEU A 112 3.76 15.06 -12.63
CA LEU A 112 3.10 13.75 -12.65
C LEU A 112 1.83 13.78 -13.48
N ARG A 113 1.05 14.86 -13.35
CA ARG A 113 -0.22 15.03 -14.08
C ARG A 113 -0.01 15.02 -15.59
N ASP A 114 1.06 15.65 -16.07
CA ASP A 114 1.34 15.82 -17.49
C ASP A 114 2.04 14.56 -18.08
N SER A 115 2.41 13.57 -17.24
CA SER A 115 2.87 12.25 -17.64
C SER A 115 1.68 11.28 -17.74
N GLY A 116 1.21 11.01 -18.94
CA GLY A 116 0.07 10.09 -19.17
C GLY A 116 0.34 8.68 -18.66
N ASP A 117 1.55 8.18 -18.82
CA ASP A 117 1.96 6.85 -18.33
C ASP A 117 1.97 6.80 -16.80
N PHE A 118 2.38 7.88 -16.13
CA PHE A 118 2.41 7.90 -14.66
C PHE A 118 1.02 7.74 -14.06
N ILE A 119 0.02 8.44 -14.58
CA ILE A 119 -1.36 8.37 -14.07
C ILE A 119 -1.95 6.97 -14.25
N ASP A 120 -1.74 6.34 -15.39
CA ASP A 120 -2.26 4.99 -15.64
C ASP A 120 -1.50 3.94 -14.81
N ALA A 121 -0.18 4.07 -14.68
CA ALA A 121 0.62 3.24 -13.77
C ALA A 121 0.17 3.40 -12.31
N ALA A 122 -0.10 4.64 -11.86
CA ALA A 122 -0.61 4.93 -10.53
C ALA A 122 -1.97 4.25 -10.28
N LYS A 123 -2.88 4.31 -11.24
CA LYS A 123 -4.17 3.60 -11.16
C LYS A 123 -3.98 2.09 -11.08
N HIS A 124 -3.04 1.52 -11.85
CA HIS A 124 -2.70 0.09 -11.76
C HIS A 124 -2.21 -0.29 -10.36
N VAL A 125 -1.25 0.46 -9.81
CA VAL A 125 -0.72 0.23 -8.46
C VAL A 125 -1.82 0.32 -7.42
N LEU A 126 -2.63 1.39 -7.45
CA LEU A 126 -3.72 1.59 -6.49
C LEU A 126 -4.82 0.54 -6.59
N SER A 127 -5.08 -0.02 -7.78
CA SER A 127 -6.03 -1.13 -7.94
C SER A 127 -5.63 -2.38 -7.16
N LYS A 128 -4.34 -2.53 -6.86
CA LYS A 128 -3.77 -3.64 -6.09
C LYS A 128 -3.52 -3.29 -4.62
N ASN A 129 -3.16 -2.04 -4.35
CA ASN A 129 -2.79 -1.59 -3.00
C ASN A 129 -3.99 -1.20 -2.14
N ILE A 130 -5.13 -0.82 -2.76
CA ILE A 130 -6.37 -0.49 -2.05
C ILE A 130 -7.35 -1.62 -2.27
N ALA A 131 -7.45 -2.50 -1.29
CA ALA A 131 -8.25 -3.72 -1.35
C ALA A 131 -9.64 -3.53 -0.74
N VAL A 132 -10.62 -4.26 -1.29
CA VAL A 132 -11.93 -4.42 -0.65
C VAL A 132 -11.89 -5.70 0.18
N GLY A 133 -12.24 -5.61 1.47
CA GLY A 133 -12.26 -6.77 2.36
C GLY A 133 -12.42 -6.39 3.82
N ASP A 134 -12.51 -7.40 4.67
CA ASP A 134 -12.54 -7.25 6.12
C ASP A 134 -11.13 -7.44 6.68
N ALA A 135 -10.53 -6.36 7.19
CA ALA A 135 -9.20 -6.39 7.78
C ALA A 135 -9.15 -7.18 9.11
N THR A 136 -10.29 -7.44 9.75
CA THR A 136 -10.37 -8.22 11.00
C THR A 136 -10.41 -9.71 10.75
N ASP A 137 -10.77 -10.17 9.53
CA ASP A 137 -10.84 -11.58 9.16
C ASP A 137 -9.55 -12.08 8.47
N ILE A 138 -8.42 -11.90 9.13
CA ILE A 138 -7.07 -12.14 8.58
C ILE A 138 -6.76 -13.65 8.39
N GLY A 139 -7.62 -14.57 8.85
CA GLY A 139 -7.24 -15.97 9.05
C GLY A 139 -7.88 -17.05 8.18
N ASN A 140 -9.00 -16.82 7.54
CA ASN A 140 -9.76 -17.89 6.93
C ASN A 140 -9.47 -18.07 5.43
N LYS A 141 -9.17 -19.32 5.05
CA LYS A 141 -9.01 -19.72 3.65
C LYS A 141 -10.37 -19.80 2.98
N ILE A 142 -10.54 -19.13 1.84
CA ILE A 142 -11.59 -19.48 0.89
C ILE A 142 -11.00 -19.72 -0.48
N GLU A 143 -11.49 -20.79 -1.09
CA GLU A 143 -11.36 -21.07 -2.51
C GLU A 143 -12.18 -20.02 -3.27
N VAL A 144 -11.50 -19.26 -4.11
CA VAL A 144 -12.09 -18.15 -4.87
C VAL A 144 -12.67 -18.71 -6.16
N GLU A 145 -13.98 -18.69 -6.32
CA GLU A 145 -14.57 -18.56 -7.65
C GLU A 145 -14.30 -17.13 -8.13
N LYS A 146 -13.70 -17.00 -9.32
CA LYS A 146 -13.37 -15.67 -9.89
C LYS A 146 -14.63 -14.79 -9.92
N PRO A 147 -14.61 -13.59 -9.31
CA PRO A 147 -15.77 -12.71 -9.39
C PRO A 147 -15.99 -12.30 -10.83
N SER A 148 -17.19 -12.50 -11.34
CA SER A 148 -17.61 -12.06 -12.68
C SER A 148 -17.88 -10.57 -12.77
N ASP A 149 -17.92 -9.85 -11.63
CA ASP A 149 -18.18 -8.41 -11.56
C ASP A 149 -17.32 -7.74 -10.48
N ALA A 150 -16.67 -6.63 -10.86
CA ALA A 150 -15.78 -5.83 -10.01
C ALA A 150 -16.49 -5.13 -8.82
N ASN A 151 -17.81 -5.27 -8.70
CA ASN A 151 -18.66 -4.62 -7.66
C ASN A 151 -19.25 -5.58 -6.64
N GLN A 152 -18.86 -6.88 -6.65
CA GLN A 152 -19.36 -7.79 -5.62
C GLN A 152 -18.56 -7.63 -4.33
N VAL A 153 -19.29 -7.45 -3.22
CA VAL A 153 -18.74 -7.57 -1.86
C VAL A 153 -18.12 -8.97 -1.75
N LEU A 154 -16.82 -9.03 -1.54
CA LEU A 154 -16.11 -10.29 -1.33
C LEU A 154 -16.74 -11.01 -0.16
N GLY A 155 -17.10 -12.27 -0.35
CA GLY A 155 -17.63 -13.13 0.73
C GLY A 155 -16.65 -13.14 1.91
N LYS A 156 -17.15 -13.38 3.12
CA LYS A 156 -16.49 -13.22 4.44
C LYS A 156 -15.11 -13.87 4.62
N HIS A 157 -14.49 -14.42 3.61
CA HIS A 157 -13.34 -15.32 3.79
C HIS A 157 -12.27 -15.24 2.68
N GLN A 158 -12.17 -14.18 1.93
CA GLN A 158 -11.12 -14.02 0.93
C GLN A 158 -9.85 -13.43 1.56
N SER A 159 -8.75 -14.17 1.49
CA SER A 159 -7.44 -13.66 1.93
C SER A 159 -7.08 -12.42 1.12
N ILE A 160 -6.91 -11.28 1.80
CA ILE A 160 -6.40 -10.07 1.18
C ILE A 160 -4.92 -10.31 0.79
N VAL A 161 -4.61 -10.01 -0.47
CA VAL A 161 -3.26 -10.11 -1.02
C VAL A 161 -2.75 -8.72 -1.35
N PHE A 162 -1.56 -8.38 -0.87
CA PHE A 162 -0.89 -7.14 -1.18
C PHE A 162 0.40 -7.37 -1.95
N PRO A 163 0.68 -6.55 -2.96
CA PRO A 163 1.99 -6.51 -3.58
C PRO A 163 2.99 -5.81 -2.64
N GLU A 164 4.15 -6.39 -2.48
CA GLU A 164 5.34 -5.69 -1.99
C GLU A 164 6.10 -5.17 -3.20
N TRP A 165 6.23 -3.87 -3.28
CA TRP A 165 6.95 -3.22 -4.35
C TRP A 165 8.38 -2.89 -3.93
N GLY A 166 9.31 -3.05 -4.85
CA GLY A 166 10.69 -2.62 -4.70
C GLY A 166 11.18 -1.95 -5.97
N ILE A 167 12.21 -1.11 -5.86
CA ILE A 167 12.88 -0.50 -7.01
C ILE A 167 14.30 -1.06 -7.12
N PHE A 168 14.68 -1.50 -8.31
CA PHE A 168 16.03 -1.96 -8.62
C PHE A 168 16.42 -1.52 -10.03
N ARG A 169 17.50 -0.75 -10.14
CA ARG A 169 18.02 -0.24 -11.42
C ARG A 169 16.96 0.47 -12.28
N GLY A 170 16.09 1.27 -11.65
CA GLY A 170 15.05 2.03 -12.34
C GLY A 170 13.85 1.21 -12.84
N LYS A 171 13.72 -0.03 -12.37
CA LYS A 171 12.55 -0.88 -12.60
C LYS A 171 11.90 -1.25 -11.29
N PHE A 172 10.59 -1.46 -11.31
CA PHE A 172 9.81 -1.88 -10.16
C PHE A 172 9.61 -3.40 -10.18
N GLN A 173 9.83 -4.02 -9.05
CA GLN A 173 9.59 -5.45 -8.86
C GLN A 173 8.42 -5.64 -7.89
N GLN A 174 7.51 -6.54 -8.24
CA GLN A 174 6.36 -6.92 -7.44
C GLN A 174 6.59 -8.28 -6.79
N ARG A 175 6.11 -8.44 -5.54
CA ARG A 175 5.97 -9.73 -4.86
C ARG A 175 4.66 -9.72 -4.11
N ASP A 176 3.83 -10.73 -4.27
CA ASP A 176 2.53 -10.80 -3.65
C ASP A 176 2.57 -11.55 -2.32
N TRP A 177 1.96 -10.96 -1.30
CA TRP A 177 1.89 -11.51 0.05
C TRP A 177 0.44 -11.55 0.53
N ALA A 178 0.03 -12.66 1.17
CA ALA A 178 -1.20 -12.63 1.93
C ALA A 178 -1.04 -11.74 3.17
N LEU A 179 -2.04 -10.95 3.51
CA LEU A 179 -2.02 -10.06 4.68
C LEU A 179 -1.64 -10.81 5.96
N LYS A 180 -2.21 -12.01 6.18
CA LYS A 180 -1.91 -12.89 7.32
C LYS A 180 -0.43 -13.30 7.44
N ASP A 181 0.31 -13.31 6.32
CA ASP A 181 1.71 -13.72 6.30
C ASP A 181 2.65 -12.53 6.49
N LEU A 182 2.16 -11.29 6.30
CA LEU A 182 2.93 -10.07 6.57
C LEU A 182 3.22 -9.90 8.07
N GLU A 183 2.29 -10.28 8.95
CA GLU A 183 2.51 -10.25 10.41
C GLU A 183 3.64 -11.20 10.81
N LYS A 184 3.62 -12.44 10.30
CA LYS A 184 4.68 -13.42 10.55
C LYS A 184 6.03 -12.97 10.00
N LYS A 185 6.05 -12.36 8.81
CA LYS A 185 7.27 -11.80 8.21
C LYS A 185 7.89 -10.70 9.07
N ASN A 186 7.07 -9.86 9.68
CA ASN A 186 7.54 -8.79 10.56
C ASN A 186 8.06 -9.34 11.89
N ALA A 187 7.37 -10.32 12.49
CA ALA A 187 7.83 -11.00 13.71
C ALA A 187 9.21 -11.65 13.52
N VAL A 188 9.41 -12.38 12.41
CA VAL A 188 10.71 -13.00 12.07
C VAL A 188 11.80 -11.95 11.84
N LYS A 189 11.47 -10.77 11.31
CA LYS A 189 12.44 -9.66 11.17
C LYS A 189 12.84 -9.05 12.49
N GLU A 190 11.90 -8.92 13.44
CA GLU A 190 12.15 -8.36 14.76
C GLU A 190 12.98 -9.32 15.61
N GLU A 191 12.68 -10.62 15.60
CA GLU A 191 13.51 -11.66 16.22
C GLU A 191 14.95 -11.64 15.68
N ARG A 192 15.12 -11.57 14.35
CA ARG A 192 16.46 -11.48 13.75
C ARG A 192 17.22 -10.21 14.11
N ARG A 193 16.53 -9.08 14.31
CA ARG A 193 17.18 -7.85 14.79
C ARG A 193 17.60 -7.96 16.23
N SER A 194 16.80 -8.62 17.07
CA SER A 194 17.15 -8.91 18.48
C SER A 194 18.31 -9.91 18.54
N ASP A 195 18.26 -10.97 17.75
CA ASP A 195 19.31 -11.99 17.69
C ASP A 195 20.62 -11.45 17.11
N ALA A 196 20.55 -10.63 16.04
CA ALA A 196 21.74 -9.98 15.47
C ALA A 196 22.39 -8.98 16.46
N ALA A 197 21.58 -8.28 17.27
CA ALA A 197 22.06 -7.41 18.33
C ALA A 197 22.70 -8.21 19.46
N GLN A 198 22.19 -9.39 19.78
CA GLN A 198 22.69 -10.29 20.82
C GLN A 198 23.93 -11.07 20.34
N LEU A 199 23.97 -11.48 19.06
CA LEU A 199 25.09 -12.18 18.43
C LEU A 199 26.32 -11.32 18.19
N SER A 200 26.16 -9.99 18.08
CA SER A 200 27.31 -9.07 18.06
C SER A 200 28.10 -9.07 19.38
N LEU A 201 27.53 -9.63 20.45
CA LEU A 201 28.14 -9.77 21.77
C LEU A 201 28.77 -11.17 22.01
N GLU A 202 28.35 -12.23 21.29
CA GLU A 202 28.73 -13.60 21.61
C GLU A 202 29.38 -14.43 20.49
N GLY A 203 29.48 -13.94 19.29
CA GLY A 203 30.38 -14.47 18.22
C GLY A 203 30.12 -15.88 17.68
N TYR A 204 28.93 -16.50 17.86
CA TYR A 204 28.68 -17.86 17.32
C TYR A 204 27.21 -18.14 16.95
N MET A 205 27.00 -18.70 15.77
CA MET A 205 25.70 -19.21 15.29
C MET A 205 25.67 -20.73 15.20
N PRO A 206 24.91 -21.47 16.03
CA PRO A 206 24.55 -22.84 15.74
C PRO A 206 23.12 -22.97 15.21
N GLY A 207 22.99 -23.56 14.02
CA GLY A 207 21.81 -24.32 13.64
C GLY A 207 20.54 -23.58 13.30
N TYR A 208 20.59 -22.63 12.38
CA TYR A 208 19.37 -22.05 11.80
C TYR A 208 18.77 -23.02 10.77
N VAL A 209 17.65 -23.65 11.08
CA VAL A 209 16.90 -24.47 10.12
C VAL A 209 16.04 -23.55 9.28
N ALA A 210 16.21 -23.62 7.97
CA ALA A 210 15.58 -22.72 6.97
C ALA A 210 14.06 -22.92 6.77
N GLU A 211 13.38 -23.64 7.68
CA GLU A 211 12.00 -24.07 7.49
C GLU A 211 10.93 -23.02 7.84
N ASP A 212 11.28 -21.93 8.56
CA ASP A 212 10.32 -20.92 8.98
C ASP A 212 10.28 -19.66 8.08
N PHE A 213 10.77 -19.74 6.85
CA PHE A 213 10.68 -18.61 5.93
C PHE A 213 9.26 -18.47 5.36
N VAL A 214 8.54 -17.44 5.79
CA VAL A 214 7.33 -17.03 5.07
C VAL A 214 7.74 -16.58 3.67
N LYS A 215 7.22 -17.28 2.65
CA LYS A 215 7.47 -16.97 1.24
C LYS A 215 6.33 -16.14 0.68
N PRO A 216 6.59 -15.26 -0.30
CA PRO A 216 5.53 -14.60 -1.06
C PRO A 216 4.66 -15.67 -1.75
N ILE A 217 3.39 -15.33 -1.98
CA ILE A 217 2.46 -16.16 -2.77
C ILE A 217 2.97 -16.25 -4.21
N LYS A 218 3.49 -15.12 -4.70
CA LYS A 218 4.07 -14.99 -6.03
C LYS A 218 5.23 -13.99 -6.01
N ASP A 219 6.38 -14.35 -6.58
CA ASP A 219 7.61 -13.54 -6.65
C ASP A 219 8.32 -13.58 -8.01
N ASP A 220 7.72 -14.23 -9.00
CA ASP A 220 8.25 -14.44 -10.34
C ASP A 220 7.84 -13.35 -11.36
N TYR A 221 7.43 -12.18 -10.87
CA TYR A 221 7.13 -11.06 -11.73
C TYR A 221 8.40 -10.44 -12.32
N ASP A 222 8.38 -10.23 -13.63
CA ASP A 222 9.43 -9.47 -14.30
C ASP A 222 9.45 -8.01 -13.79
N PRO A 223 10.64 -7.43 -13.56
CA PRO A 223 10.75 -6.02 -13.21
C PRO A 223 10.25 -5.12 -14.33
N VAL A 224 9.39 -4.16 -13.99
CA VAL A 224 8.66 -3.30 -14.93
C VAL A 224 8.99 -1.82 -14.75
N THR A 225 8.89 -1.07 -15.83
CA THR A 225 8.95 0.41 -15.84
C THR A 225 7.58 1.03 -15.56
N ILE A 226 7.53 2.35 -15.41
CA ILE A 226 6.26 3.11 -15.30
C ILE A 226 5.39 2.88 -16.54
N SER A 227 5.98 2.94 -17.75
CA SER A 227 5.23 2.73 -18.99
C SER A 227 4.65 1.31 -19.10
N GLU A 228 5.41 0.28 -18.71
CA GLU A 228 4.91 -1.09 -18.67
C GLU A 228 3.81 -1.30 -17.62
N LEU A 229 3.84 -0.59 -16.49
CA LEU A 229 2.73 -0.56 -15.52
C LEU A 229 1.49 0.12 -16.09
N ALA A 230 1.66 1.21 -16.84
CA ALA A 230 0.57 1.92 -17.52
C ALA A 230 -0.11 1.02 -18.56
N GLU A 231 0.69 0.25 -19.32
CA GLU A 231 0.15 -0.71 -20.29
C GLU A 231 -0.69 -1.81 -19.63
N LYS A 232 -0.27 -2.32 -18.47
CA LYS A 232 -1.04 -3.29 -17.67
C LYS A 232 -2.40 -2.71 -17.20
N TYR A 233 -2.48 -1.41 -16.99
CA TYR A 233 -3.75 -0.76 -16.65
C TYR A 233 -4.67 -0.62 -17.88
N ARG A 234 -4.10 -0.24 -19.04
CA ARG A 234 -4.84 -0.03 -20.29
C ARG A 234 -5.32 -1.35 -20.92
N GLN A 235 -4.60 -2.44 -20.69
CA GLN A 235 -4.90 -3.77 -21.21
C GLN A 235 -4.88 -4.80 -20.06
N PRO A 236 -5.90 -4.81 -19.20
CA PRO A 236 -5.98 -5.80 -18.12
C PRO A 236 -6.13 -7.21 -18.69
N GLU A 237 -5.33 -8.14 -18.19
CA GLU A 237 -5.35 -9.59 -18.53
C GLU A 237 -6.67 -10.25 -18.14
#